data_74f8717fad4e277e43ada0ea891229f3
#
_entry.id   74f8717fad4e277e43ada0ea891229f3
#
_cell.length_a   1.000
_cell.length_b   1.000
_cell.length_c   1.000
_cell.angle_alpha   90.00
_cell.angle_beta   90.00
_cell.angle_gamma   90.00
#
_symmetry.space_group_name_H-M   'P 1'
#
loop_
_entity.id
_entity.type
_entity.pdbx_description
1 polymer ?
#
loop_
_entity_poly.entity_id
_entity_poly.type
_entity_poly.pdbx_seq_one_letter_code
_entity_poly.pdbx_strand_id
1 'polypeptide(L)'
;MLAGAVQDGGPTFRWLPLRPRLGSETRVYVVTELQSGMRVDYYTIAWRHGRVFAEVIGGGVSGRITLAQVAALARKQEARIAGALD
;
A
#
# COMPACT_ATOMS: atom_id res chain seq x y z
N MET A 1 23.71 5.15 -2.12
CA MET A 1 23.00 3.97 -2.30
C MET A 1 22.03 3.65 -1.17
N LEU A 2 20.89 3.22 -1.54
CA LEU A 2 19.81 3.04 -0.58
C LEU A 2 20.00 1.92 0.40
N ALA A 3 20.69 0.87 -0.01
CA ALA A 3 20.84 -0.29 0.84
C ALA A 3 21.50 0.04 2.18
N GLY A 4 22.48 0.93 2.15
CA GLY A 4 23.15 1.31 3.38
C GLY A 4 22.23 1.98 4.38
N ALA A 5 21.37 2.85 3.92
CA ALA A 5 20.45 3.56 4.78
C ALA A 5 19.45 2.61 5.43
N VAL A 6 19.09 1.55 4.71
CA VAL A 6 18.11 0.58 5.20
C VAL A 6 18.69 -0.30 6.29
N GLN A 7 19.97 -0.56 6.24
CA GLN A 7 20.60 -1.53 7.13
C GLN A 7 20.65 -1.12 8.59
N ASP A 8 20.52 0.16 8.87
CA ASP A 8 20.64 0.68 10.24
C ASP A 8 19.31 0.82 10.95
N GLY A 9 18.37 -0.05 10.65
CA GLY A 9 17.07 0.03 11.27
C GLY A 9 16.16 1.08 10.66
N GLY A 10 16.59 1.67 9.55
CA GLY A 10 15.75 2.59 8.80
C GLY A 10 14.60 1.88 8.10
N PRO A 11 13.74 2.62 7.42
CA PRO A 11 12.62 2.02 6.71
C PRO A 11 13.08 1.07 5.63
N THR A 12 12.37 -0.04 5.48
CA THR A 12 12.57 -0.95 4.36
C THR A 12 11.41 -0.81 3.41
N PHE A 13 11.68 -0.94 2.13
CA PHE A 13 10.69 -0.83 1.09
C PHE A 13 10.69 -2.12 0.27
N ARG A 14 9.50 -2.64 -0.02
CA ARG A 14 9.38 -3.86 -0.80
C ARG A 14 8.16 -3.80 -1.71
N TRP A 15 8.37 -4.04 -3.00
CA TRP A 15 7.27 -4.23 -3.93
C TRP A 15 6.59 -5.55 -3.65
N LEU A 16 5.28 -5.54 -3.74
CA LEU A 16 4.47 -6.75 -3.59
C LEU A 16 3.85 -7.12 -4.93
N PRO A 17 3.42 -8.37 -5.09
CA PRO A 17 2.71 -8.77 -6.30
C PRO A 17 1.50 -7.88 -6.53
N LEU A 18 1.16 -7.64 -7.80
CA LEU A 18 0.04 -6.78 -8.15
C LEU A 18 -1.28 -7.47 -7.82
N ARG A 19 -1.66 -7.37 -6.57
CA ARG A 19 -2.94 -7.87 -6.08
C ARG A 19 -3.43 -6.98 -4.96
N PRO A 20 -4.65 -6.51 -5.04
CA PRO A 20 -5.62 -6.68 -6.13
C PRO A 20 -5.22 -5.89 -7.37
N ARG A 21 -5.79 -6.26 -8.51
CA ARG A 21 -5.69 -5.44 -9.71
C ARG A 21 -6.87 -4.49 -9.72
N LEU A 22 -6.59 -3.22 -9.78
CA LEU A 22 -7.60 -2.18 -9.77
C LEU A 22 -7.35 -1.23 -10.95
N GLY A 23 -8.41 -0.88 -11.64
CA GLY A 23 -8.29 0.05 -12.74
C GLY A 23 -7.31 -0.44 -13.82
N SER A 24 -6.63 0.49 -14.46
CA SER A 24 -5.72 0.21 -15.56
C SER A 24 -4.29 -0.04 -15.13
N GLU A 25 -3.93 0.45 -13.95
CA GLU A 25 -2.58 0.37 -13.42
C GLU A 25 -2.66 0.24 -11.92
N THR A 26 -1.97 -0.74 -11.36
CA THR A 26 -1.97 -0.93 -9.90
C THR A 26 -0.55 -1.15 -9.42
N ARG A 27 -0.19 -0.50 -8.33
CA ARG A 27 1.10 -0.69 -7.67
C ARG A 27 0.84 -0.97 -6.20
N VAL A 28 1.52 -1.98 -5.70
CA VAL A 28 1.37 -2.41 -4.32
C VAL A 28 2.75 -2.54 -3.70
N TYR A 29 2.92 -1.91 -2.54
CA TYR A 29 4.18 -2.04 -1.82
C TYR A 29 3.96 -1.91 -0.32
N VAL A 30 4.96 -2.33 0.44
CA VAL A 30 4.96 -2.19 1.88
C VAL A 30 6.23 -1.48 2.32
N VAL A 31 6.07 -0.55 3.24
CA VAL A 31 7.17 0.09 3.93
C VAL A 31 7.12 -0.37 5.37
N THR A 32 8.24 -0.86 5.88
CA THR A 32 8.33 -1.31 7.26
C THR A 32 9.37 -0.46 7.97
N GLU A 33 9.02 0.03 9.15
CA GLU A 33 9.97 0.79 9.96
C GLU A 33 9.79 0.47 11.43
N LEU A 34 10.82 0.80 12.21
CA LEU A 34 10.78 0.64 13.66
C LEU A 34 10.35 1.95 14.29
N GLN A 35 9.33 1.88 15.11
CA GLN A 35 8.85 3.04 15.87
C GLN A 35 8.78 2.64 17.33
N SER A 36 9.61 3.26 18.16
CA SER A 36 9.67 2.97 19.58
C SER A 36 9.89 1.49 19.87
N GLY A 37 10.77 0.86 19.09
CA GLY A 37 11.07 -0.57 19.24
C GLY A 37 10.06 -1.51 18.65
N MET A 38 9.00 -0.99 18.06
CA MET A 38 7.98 -1.84 17.43
C MET A 38 8.07 -1.73 15.91
N ARG A 39 7.91 -2.86 15.25
CA ARG A 39 7.89 -2.90 13.79
C ARG A 39 6.50 -2.50 13.31
N VAL A 40 6.46 -1.53 12.42
CA VAL A 40 5.21 -1.02 11.84
C VAL A 40 5.26 -1.19 10.34
N ASP A 41 4.20 -1.76 9.77
CA ASP A 41 4.07 -1.94 8.34
C ASP A 41 3.06 -0.95 7.79
N TYR A 42 3.40 -0.35 6.65
CA TYR A 42 2.50 0.51 5.89
C TYR A 42 2.30 -0.10 4.52
N TYR A 43 1.12 -0.64 4.28
CA TYR A 43 0.76 -1.18 2.97
C TYR A 43 0.14 -0.07 2.14
N THR A 44 0.64 0.09 0.95
CA THR A 44 0.14 1.09 0.01
C THR A 44 -0.34 0.40 -1.25
N ILE A 45 -1.55 0.73 -1.65
CA ILE A 45 -2.10 0.31 -2.93
C ILE A 45 -2.46 1.58 -3.68
N ALA A 46 -1.81 1.77 -4.83
CA ALA A 46 -2.04 2.92 -5.68
C ALA A 46 -2.49 2.43 -7.04
N TRP A 47 -3.47 3.09 -7.62
CA TRP A 47 -3.97 2.66 -8.93
C TRP A 47 -4.49 3.86 -9.71
N ARG A 48 -4.78 3.62 -10.97
CA ARG A 48 -5.36 4.62 -11.83
C ARG A 48 -6.64 4.10 -12.45
N HIS A 49 -7.68 4.92 -12.42
CA HIS A 49 -8.93 4.67 -13.10
C HIS A 49 -9.14 5.83 -14.08
N GLY A 50 -8.86 5.60 -15.37
CA GLY A 50 -8.89 6.67 -16.35
C GLY A 50 -7.92 7.77 -16.00
N ARG A 51 -8.42 8.96 -15.72
CA ARG A 51 -7.60 10.11 -15.32
C ARG A 51 -7.47 10.27 -13.82
N VAL A 52 -8.11 9.40 -13.07
CA VAL A 52 -8.10 9.51 -11.61
C VAL A 52 -7.02 8.62 -11.04
N PHE A 53 -6.16 9.21 -10.22
CA PHE A 53 -5.19 8.45 -9.41
C PHE A 53 -5.75 8.32 -8.02
N ALA A 54 -5.65 7.12 -7.47
CA ALA A 54 -6.14 6.83 -6.15
C ALA A 54 -5.08 6.07 -5.36
N GLU A 55 -5.13 6.21 -4.04
CA GLU A 55 -4.18 5.56 -3.17
C GLU A 55 -4.85 5.26 -1.83
N VAL A 56 -4.58 4.08 -1.30
CA VAL A 56 -5.01 3.70 0.04
C VAL A 56 -3.78 3.22 0.79
N ILE A 57 -3.58 3.77 1.98
CA ILE A 57 -2.48 3.37 2.84
C ILE A 57 -3.07 2.86 4.15
N GLY A 58 -2.67 1.65 4.53
CA GLY A 58 -3.05 1.09 5.81
C GLY A 58 -1.82 0.74 6.61
N GLY A 59 -1.72 1.26 7.82
CA GLY A 59 -0.56 1.05 8.66
C GLY A 59 -0.91 0.52 10.03
N GLY A 60 0.01 -0.22 10.61
CA GLY A 60 -0.14 -0.75 11.94
C GLY A 60 1.01 -1.64 12.34
N VAL A 61 0.99 -2.10 13.58
CA VAL A 61 2.01 -3.03 14.08
C VAL A 61 2.03 -4.27 13.19
N SER A 62 3.22 -4.72 12.84
CA SER A 62 3.40 -5.87 11.96
C SER A 62 2.58 -7.06 12.43
N GLY A 63 1.85 -7.65 11.48
CA GLY A 63 0.96 -8.77 11.77
C GLY A 63 -0.45 -8.38 12.19
N ARG A 64 -0.68 -7.11 12.51
CA ARG A 64 -2.02 -6.65 12.88
C ARG A 64 -2.78 -6.03 11.73
N ILE A 65 -2.05 -5.52 10.74
CA ILE A 65 -2.63 -5.05 9.51
C ILE A 65 -2.17 -5.99 8.40
N THR A 66 -3.05 -6.31 7.47
CA THR A 66 -2.70 -7.20 6.38
C THR A 66 -2.99 -6.54 5.05
N LEU A 67 -2.30 -7.01 4.01
CA LEU A 67 -2.57 -6.54 2.66
C LEU A 67 -4.03 -6.78 2.28
N ALA A 68 -4.60 -7.89 2.73
CA ALA A 68 -6.00 -8.21 2.42
C ALA A 68 -6.96 -7.15 2.96
N GLN A 69 -6.70 -6.63 4.15
CA GLN A 69 -7.52 -5.57 4.74
C GLN A 69 -7.41 -4.28 3.94
N VAL A 70 -6.20 -3.90 3.56
CA VAL A 70 -5.99 -2.70 2.76
C VAL A 70 -6.59 -2.88 1.37
N ALA A 71 -6.48 -4.06 0.80
CA ALA A 71 -7.06 -4.38 -0.50
C ALA A 71 -8.58 -4.24 -0.49
N ALA A 72 -9.22 -4.66 0.60
CA ALA A 72 -10.67 -4.53 0.73
C ALA A 72 -11.10 -3.07 0.71
N LEU A 73 -10.35 -2.21 1.39
CA LEU A 73 -10.61 -0.76 1.36
C LEU A 73 -10.40 -0.18 -0.03
N ALA A 74 -9.34 -0.61 -0.70
CA ALA A 74 -9.03 -0.14 -2.04
C ALA A 74 -10.14 -0.51 -3.03
N ARG A 75 -10.68 -1.73 -2.92
CA ARG A 75 -11.78 -2.15 -3.78
C ARG A 75 -13.03 -1.31 -3.57
N LYS A 76 -13.33 -0.96 -2.32
CA LYS A 76 -14.45 -0.07 -2.03
C LYS A 76 -14.26 1.30 -2.65
N GLN A 77 -13.05 1.82 -2.56
CA GLN A 77 -12.74 3.12 -3.13
C GLN A 77 -12.82 3.09 -4.65
N GLU A 78 -12.31 2.02 -5.27
CA GLU A 78 -12.40 1.87 -6.71
C GLU A 78 -13.86 1.80 -7.18
N ALA A 79 -14.71 1.10 -6.44
CA ALA A 79 -16.13 1.03 -6.77
C ALA A 79 -16.78 2.41 -6.74
N ARG A 80 -16.41 3.24 -5.78
CA ARG A 80 -16.92 4.61 -5.71
C ARG A 80 -16.45 5.46 -6.87
N ILE A 81 -15.18 5.32 -7.23
CA ILE A 81 -14.60 6.06 -8.36
C ILE A 81 -15.30 5.66 -9.65
N ALA A 82 -15.43 4.36 -9.88
CA ALA A 82 -16.09 3.86 -11.08
C ALA A 82 -17.53 4.34 -11.18
N GLY A 83 -18.25 4.29 -10.05
CA GLY A 83 -19.63 4.78 -10.03
C GLY A 83 -19.76 6.27 -10.29
N ALA A 84 -18.80 7.06 -9.80
CA ALA A 84 -18.80 8.49 -10.00
C ALA A 84 -18.47 8.89 -11.44
N LEU A 85 -17.62 8.09 -12.11
CA LEU A 85 -17.19 8.40 -13.48
C LEU A 85 -18.14 7.85 -14.53
N ASP A 86 -18.91 6.87 -14.18
CA ASP A 86 -19.89 6.27 -15.08
C ASP A 86 -21.23 7.04 -15.00
#